data_5b88df26100a3141d6981fd77973bbbd
#
_entry.id   5b88df26100a3141d6981fd77973bbbd
#
_cell.length_a   1.000
_cell.length_b   1.000
_cell.length_c   1.000
_cell.angle_alpha   90.00
_cell.angle_beta   90.00
_cell.angle_gamma   90.00
#
_symmetry.space_group_name_H-M   'P 1'
#
loop_
_entity.id
_entity.type
_entity.pdbx_description
1 polymer ?
#
loop_
_entity_poly.entity_id
_entity_poly.type
_entity_poly.pdbx_seq_one_letter_code
_entity_poly.pdbx_strand_id
1 'polypeptide(L)'
;NDYEHIFLFNLINMRSNKVKELRNHWKKNSRFFFGKSRVMAVALGRTAEAESLENIHKIGKRIKPHCGLMFTNESKEKVIDWFKRYNMSEYPKAGFIPSSTLTLPAGDIPTLGASQEPYLRVKLGLPTLLKNGVIHLLSDYTLCKKDKPVSPEQAKLLKLLGHKIATFKINLKYVWSRDGTVECLYDKENASKLIRSQISGSNEQDSDDEEAMELVITSDVDEDDDDEEDDDSDNDEDENDDD
;
A
#
# COMPACT_ATOMS: atom_id res chain seq x y z
N ASN A 1 27.98 1.17 -2.81
CA ASN A 1 28.61 -0.17 -2.88
C ASN A 1 28.71 -0.88 -1.53
N ASP A 2 27.99 -0.43 -0.50
CA ASP A 2 28.13 -0.88 0.88
C ASP A 2 27.15 -1.97 1.28
N TYR A 3 26.25 -2.41 0.35
CA TYR A 3 25.20 -3.38 0.63
C TYR A 3 25.29 -4.60 -0.28
N GLU A 4 24.96 -5.76 0.29
CA GLU A 4 24.99 -7.05 -0.41
C GLU A 4 23.68 -7.36 -1.13
N HIS A 5 22.55 -6.90 -0.57
CA HIS A 5 21.22 -7.18 -1.10
C HIS A 5 20.37 -5.92 -1.25
N ILE A 6 19.55 -5.88 -2.32
CA ILE A 6 18.55 -4.85 -2.56
C ILE A 6 17.20 -5.55 -2.73
N PHE A 7 16.25 -5.23 -1.84
CA PHE A 7 14.88 -5.74 -1.93
C PHE A 7 13.96 -4.68 -2.49
N LEU A 8 13.21 -5.03 -3.52
CA LEU A 8 12.05 -4.27 -3.97
C LEU A 8 10.82 -4.77 -3.23
N PHE A 9 10.10 -3.87 -2.57
CA PHE A 9 8.92 -4.21 -1.80
C PHE A 9 7.77 -3.24 -2.04
N ASN A 10 6.54 -3.70 -1.74
CA ASN A 10 5.33 -2.89 -1.76
C ASN A 10 4.75 -2.75 -0.35
N LEU A 11 4.17 -1.57 -0.05
CA LEU A 11 3.53 -1.26 1.22
C LEU A 11 2.01 -1.37 1.09
N ILE A 12 1.40 -2.18 1.94
CA ILE A 12 -0.07 -2.29 2.06
C ILE A 12 -0.50 -1.51 3.30
N ASN A 13 -1.52 -0.66 3.16
CA ASN A 13 -2.07 0.18 4.23
C ASN A 13 -1.01 1.03 4.95
N MET A 14 -0.15 1.71 4.17
CA MET A 14 0.97 2.51 4.68
C MET A 14 0.56 3.47 5.79
N ARG A 15 1.33 3.46 6.88
CA ARG A 15 1.28 4.40 8.01
C ARG A 15 2.67 4.90 8.35
N SER A 16 2.83 6.20 8.46
CA SER A 16 4.14 6.85 8.73
C SER A 16 4.79 6.36 10.03
N ASN A 17 3.99 6.15 11.08
CA ASN A 17 4.49 5.63 12.35
C ASN A 17 5.08 4.23 12.20
N LYS A 18 4.41 3.33 11.46
CA LYS A 18 4.87 1.97 11.22
C LYS A 18 6.13 1.91 10.36
N VAL A 19 6.21 2.79 9.36
CA VAL A 19 7.43 2.93 8.56
C VAL A 19 8.59 3.47 9.39
N LYS A 20 8.33 4.38 10.35
CA LYS A 20 9.35 4.90 11.28
C LYS A 20 9.86 3.80 12.22
N GLU A 21 8.95 3.00 12.81
CA GLU A 21 9.30 1.83 13.64
C GLU A 21 10.16 0.84 12.85
N LEU A 22 9.76 0.52 11.61
CA LEU A 22 10.49 -0.34 10.70
C LEU A 22 11.91 0.17 10.43
N ARG A 23 12.05 1.46 10.07
CA ARG A 23 13.36 2.08 9.84
C ARG A 23 14.25 2.01 11.09
N ASN A 24 13.68 2.24 12.26
CA ASN A 24 14.44 2.18 13.52
C ASN A 24 14.93 0.77 13.82
N HIS A 25 14.09 -0.25 13.55
CA HIS A 25 14.45 -1.65 13.77
C HIS A 25 15.66 -2.08 12.92
N TRP A 26 15.65 -1.70 11.64
CA TRP A 26 16.66 -2.10 10.67
C TRP A 26 17.81 -1.09 10.49
N LYS A 27 17.87 -0.01 11.29
CA LYS A 27 18.78 1.13 11.10
C LYS A 27 20.25 0.74 11.05
N LYS A 28 20.65 -0.31 11.76
CA LYS A 28 22.07 -0.70 11.92
C LYS A 28 22.65 -1.23 10.61
N ASN A 29 21.93 -2.13 9.93
CA ASN A 29 22.45 -2.92 8.81
C ASN A 29 21.68 -2.67 7.50
N SER A 30 20.70 -1.76 7.50
CA SER A 30 19.83 -1.56 6.35
C SER A 30 19.41 -0.11 6.19
N ARG A 31 19.03 0.25 4.94
CA ARG A 31 18.47 1.55 4.59
C ARG A 31 17.21 1.37 3.75
N PHE A 32 16.18 2.16 4.03
CA PHE A 32 14.92 2.16 3.29
C PHE A 32 14.79 3.44 2.49
N PHE A 33 14.54 3.29 1.22
CA PHE A 33 14.31 4.38 0.28
C PHE A 33 12.85 4.35 -0.21
N PHE A 34 12.21 5.51 -0.13
CA PHE A 34 10.88 5.77 -0.64
C PHE A 34 10.94 7.04 -1.47
N GLY A 35 10.45 6.98 -2.69
CA GLY A 35 10.52 8.10 -3.60
C GLY A 35 9.62 7.90 -4.82
N LYS A 36 9.72 8.81 -5.77
CA LYS A 36 9.06 8.64 -7.06
C LYS A 36 9.68 7.44 -7.78
N SER A 37 8.83 6.56 -8.33
CA SER A 37 9.28 5.33 -9.00
C SER A 37 10.27 5.61 -10.12
N ARG A 38 10.02 6.63 -10.95
CA ARG A 38 10.92 7.04 -12.04
C ARG A 38 12.30 7.46 -11.52
N VAL A 39 12.36 8.23 -10.42
CA VAL A 39 13.65 8.67 -9.83
C VAL A 39 14.44 7.47 -9.31
N MET A 40 13.79 6.55 -8.61
CA MET A 40 14.45 5.33 -8.13
C MET A 40 14.92 4.44 -9.28
N ALA A 41 14.13 4.32 -10.35
CA ALA A 41 14.50 3.55 -11.54
C ALA A 41 15.71 4.16 -12.26
N VAL A 42 15.77 5.50 -12.41
CA VAL A 42 16.93 6.19 -12.99
C VAL A 42 18.18 5.99 -12.13
N ALA A 43 18.05 6.09 -10.81
CA ALA A 43 19.17 5.91 -9.90
C ALA A 43 19.77 4.49 -9.91
N LEU A 44 18.97 3.47 -10.25
CA LEU A 44 19.45 2.10 -10.42
C LEU A 44 19.95 1.79 -11.85
N GLY A 45 19.72 2.69 -12.79
CA GLY A 45 19.97 2.49 -14.22
C GLY A 45 18.77 1.86 -14.94
N ARG A 46 18.27 2.51 -15.98
CA ARG A 46 17.15 1.99 -16.79
C ARG A 46 17.58 0.92 -17.79
N THR A 47 18.83 1.00 -18.26
CA THR A 47 19.41 0.11 -19.27
C THR A 47 20.66 -0.58 -18.72
N ALA A 48 21.08 -1.67 -19.38
CA ALA A 48 22.31 -2.36 -19.02
C ALA A 48 23.57 -1.48 -19.18
N GLU A 49 23.51 -0.45 -20.03
CA GLU A 49 24.60 0.49 -20.25
C GLU A 49 24.71 1.54 -19.14
N ALA A 50 23.57 1.92 -18.53
CA ALA A 50 23.48 2.96 -17.50
C ALA A 50 23.51 2.37 -16.06
N GLU A 51 23.58 1.05 -15.92
CA GLU A 51 23.59 0.43 -14.59
C GLU A 51 24.94 0.61 -13.89
N SER A 52 24.89 0.81 -12.57
CA SER A 52 26.09 0.93 -11.75
C SER A 52 26.61 -0.41 -11.21
N LEU A 53 25.76 -1.44 -11.22
CA LEU A 53 26.06 -2.80 -10.78
C LEU A 53 25.36 -3.79 -11.71
N GLU A 54 25.95 -4.96 -11.89
CA GLU A 54 25.47 -5.99 -12.82
C GLU A 54 24.01 -6.39 -12.57
N ASN A 55 23.18 -6.34 -13.62
CA ASN A 55 21.76 -6.71 -13.60
C ASN A 55 20.84 -5.87 -12.69
N ILE A 56 21.32 -4.77 -12.08
CA ILE A 56 20.49 -3.93 -11.20
C ILE A 56 19.37 -3.20 -11.96
N HIS A 57 19.57 -2.92 -13.24
CA HIS A 57 18.55 -2.33 -14.13
C HIS A 57 17.27 -3.17 -14.19
N LYS A 58 17.37 -4.50 -13.99
CA LYS A 58 16.20 -5.41 -13.94
C LYS A 58 15.29 -5.12 -12.76
N ILE A 59 15.83 -4.62 -11.64
CA ILE A 59 15.02 -4.12 -10.52
C ILE A 59 14.42 -2.76 -10.88
N GLY A 60 15.21 -1.86 -11.51
CA GLY A 60 14.76 -0.55 -11.96
C GLY A 60 13.51 -0.61 -12.83
N LYS A 61 13.47 -1.51 -13.82
CA LYS A 61 12.33 -1.75 -14.72
C LYS A 61 11.07 -2.28 -13.99
N ARG A 62 11.21 -2.87 -12.81
CA ARG A 62 10.10 -3.46 -12.03
C ARG A 62 9.56 -2.57 -10.92
N ILE A 63 10.07 -1.35 -10.79
CA ILE A 63 9.58 -0.38 -9.79
C ILE A 63 8.24 0.17 -10.26
N LYS A 64 7.16 -0.22 -9.58
CA LYS A 64 5.80 0.29 -9.77
C LYS A 64 5.48 1.38 -8.71
N PRO A 65 4.40 2.17 -8.87
CA PRO A 65 3.93 3.07 -7.81
C PRO A 65 3.75 2.36 -6.47
N HIS A 66 3.98 3.09 -5.37
CA HIS A 66 3.92 2.58 -3.98
C HIS A 66 4.95 1.50 -3.61
N CYS A 67 5.98 1.30 -4.44
CA CYS A 67 7.12 0.47 -4.09
C CYS A 67 8.18 1.26 -3.33
N GLY A 68 8.99 0.54 -2.56
CA GLY A 68 10.19 1.05 -1.90
C GLY A 68 11.37 0.10 -2.11
N LEU A 69 12.56 0.59 -1.83
CA LEU A 69 13.80 -0.17 -1.88
C LEU A 69 14.37 -0.32 -0.48
N MET A 70 14.84 -1.51 -0.13
CA MET A 70 15.59 -1.80 1.08
C MET A 70 16.96 -2.32 0.70
N PHE A 71 17.99 -1.59 1.08
CA PHE A 71 19.39 -1.99 0.96
C PHE A 71 19.84 -2.60 2.26
N THR A 72 20.46 -3.77 2.24
CA THR A 72 20.82 -4.49 3.46
C THR A 72 22.06 -5.36 3.30
N ASN A 73 22.78 -5.57 4.42
CA ASN A 73 23.87 -6.54 4.56
C ASN A 73 23.43 -7.78 5.34
N GLU A 74 22.14 -7.88 5.67
CA GLU A 74 21.60 -9.08 6.32
C GLU A 74 21.29 -10.17 5.30
N SER A 75 21.36 -11.43 5.76
CA SER A 75 21.06 -12.58 4.89
C SER A 75 19.63 -12.55 4.35
N LYS A 76 19.49 -12.96 3.11
CA LYS A 76 18.22 -12.97 2.37
C LYS A 76 17.11 -13.70 3.14
N GLU A 77 17.41 -14.88 3.69
CA GLU A 77 16.45 -15.72 4.41
C GLU A 77 15.91 -15.02 5.66
N LYS A 78 16.81 -14.38 6.43
CA LYS A 78 16.45 -13.64 7.65
C LYS A 78 15.49 -12.48 7.34
N VAL A 79 15.76 -11.75 6.27
CA VAL A 79 14.89 -10.64 5.83
C VAL A 79 13.53 -11.16 5.40
N ILE A 80 13.48 -12.21 4.56
CA ILE A 80 12.23 -12.80 4.07
C ILE A 80 11.38 -13.33 5.24
N ASP A 81 11.96 -14.07 6.16
CA ASP A 81 11.26 -14.65 7.31
C ASP A 81 10.73 -13.58 8.26
N TRP A 82 11.49 -12.51 8.45
CA TRP A 82 11.05 -11.40 9.28
C TRP A 82 9.86 -10.69 8.68
N PHE A 83 9.89 -10.35 7.38
CA PHE A 83 8.78 -9.68 6.70
C PHE A 83 7.53 -10.56 6.53
N LYS A 84 7.67 -11.87 6.38
CA LYS A 84 6.54 -12.81 6.40
C LYS A 84 5.75 -12.75 7.71
N ARG A 85 6.45 -12.57 8.84
CA ARG A 85 5.85 -12.48 10.18
C ARG A 85 5.40 -11.07 10.55
N TYR A 86 5.91 -10.05 9.87
CA TYR A 86 5.62 -8.65 10.19
C TYR A 86 4.26 -8.21 9.65
N ASN A 87 3.20 -8.47 10.44
CA ASN A 87 1.84 -8.06 10.17
C ASN A 87 1.32 -7.26 11.37
N MET A 88 0.93 -6.00 11.15
CA MET A 88 0.49 -5.10 12.21
C MET A 88 -0.95 -4.66 11.97
N SER A 89 -1.82 -4.89 12.95
CA SER A 89 -3.20 -4.38 12.89
C SER A 89 -3.19 -2.86 12.93
N GLU A 90 -3.98 -2.23 12.06
CA GLU A 90 -4.03 -0.77 11.91
C GLU A 90 -5.46 -0.31 11.59
N TYR A 91 -5.70 0.98 11.80
CA TYR A 91 -6.98 1.60 11.45
C TYR A 91 -7.10 1.76 9.92
N PRO A 92 -8.29 1.52 9.35
CA PRO A 92 -8.50 1.69 7.92
C PRO A 92 -8.36 3.16 7.52
N LYS A 93 -8.05 3.40 6.24
CA LYS A 93 -8.13 4.70 5.57
C LYS A 93 -9.36 4.75 4.68
N ALA A 94 -9.73 5.95 4.24
CA ALA A 94 -10.70 6.11 3.17
C ALA A 94 -10.28 5.30 1.93
N GLY A 95 -11.23 4.63 1.31
CA GLY A 95 -10.99 3.73 0.18
C GLY A 95 -10.57 2.30 0.57
N PHE A 96 -10.33 1.99 1.84
CA PHE A 96 -10.07 0.62 2.30
C PHE A 96 -11.30 -0.26 2.09
N ILE A 97 -11.12 -1.47 1.58
CA ILE A 97 -12.20 -2.45 1.37
C ILE A 97 -12.16 -3.48 2.50
N PRO A 98 -13.18 -3.48 3.40
CA PRO A 98 -13.23 -4.41 4.53
C PRO A 98 -13.66 -5.81 4.08
N SER A 99 -13.10 -6.84 4.69
CA SER A 99 -13.47 -8.25 4.47
C SER A 99 -14.76 -8.68 5.19
N SER A 100 -15.27 -7.85 6.10
CA SER A 100 -16.48 -8.12 6.88
C SER A 100 -17.30 -6.86 7.13
N THR A 101 -18.60 -7.01 7.32
CA THR A 101 -19.48 -5.93 7.76
C THR A 101 -19.34 -5.75 9.27
N LEU A 102 -19.20 -4.49 9.71
CA LEU A 102 -19.14 -4.13 11.12
C LEU A 102 -20.30 -3.20 11.46
N THR A 103 -21.14 -3.64 12.40
CA THR A 103 -22.28 -2.87 12.90
C THR A 103 -22.08 -2.57 14.38
N LEU A 104 -22.33 -1.34 14.78
CA LEU A 104 -22.36 -0.91 16.16
C LEU A 104 -23.81 -1.02 16.66
N PRO A 105 -24.07 -1.82 17.71
CA PRO A 105 -25.42 -1.93 18.26
C PRO A 105 -25.84 -0.64 18.97
N ALA A 106 -27.14 -0.37 19.03
CA ALA A 106 -27.71 0.72 19.81
C ALA A 106 -27.31 0.57 21.28
N GLY A 107 -27.06 1.68 21.96
CA GLY A 107 -26.68 1.68 23.36
C GLY A 107 -25.63 2.71 23.74
N ASP A 108 -25.11 2.60 24.95
CA ASP A 108 -24.13 3.53 25.50
C ASP A 108 -22.73 3.30 24.89
N ILE A 109 -22.03 4.41 24.61
CA ILE A 109 -20.65 4.42 24.09
C ILE A 109 -19.75 5.11 25.14
N PRO A 110 -19.34 4.41 26.19
CA PRO A 110 -18.54 5.01 27.28
C PRO A 110 -17.10 5.32 26.87
N THR A 111 -16.64 4.76 25.75
CA THR A 111 -15.27 4.98 25.25
C THR A 111 -15.02 6.38 24.72
N LEU A 112 -16.07 7.15 24.43
CA LEU A 112 -15.99 8.49 23.88
C LEU A 112 -16.44 9.55 24.92
N GLY A 113 -15.70 10.66 24.98
CA GLY A 113 -16.04 11.76 25.86
C GLY A 113 -17.31 12.51 25.42
N ALA A 114 -18.12 12.98 26.37
CA ALA A 114 -19.36 13.72 26.12
C ALA A 114 -19.19 14.91 25.15
N SER A 115 -18.06 15.60 25.19
CA SER A 115 -17.74 16.71 24.30
C SER A 115 -17.64 16.36 22.83
N GLN A 116 -17.51 15.07 22.49
CA GLN A 116 -17.41 14.60 21.11
C GLN A 116 -18.77 14.35 20.45
N GLU A 117 -19.88 14.32 21.24
CA GLU A 117 -21.22 14.02 20.72
C GLU A 117 -21.63 14.93 19.55
N PRO A 118 -21.51 16.26 19.60
CA PRO A 118 -21.90 17.13 18.49
C PRO A 118 -21.12 16.85 17.22
N TYR A 119 -19.84 16.48 17.35
CA TYR A 119 -18.99 16.12 16.22
C TYR A 119 -19.43 14.79 15.59
N LEU A 120 -19.74 13.77 16.41
CA LEU A 120 -20.23 12.48 15.94
C LEU A 120 -21.54 12.62 15.18
N ARG A 121 -22.49 13.38 15.71
CA ARG A 121 -23.81 13.58 15.13
C ARG A 121 -23.77 14.44 13.87
N VAL A 122 -23.15 15.60 13.93
CA VAL A 122 -23.21 16.60 12.83
C VAL A 122 -22.20 16.29 11.72
N LYS A 123 -20.96 15.88 12.07
CA LYS A 123 -19.88 15.68 11.09
C LYS A 123 -19.74 14.25 10.61
N LEU A 124 -20.01 13.28 11.46
CA LEU A 124 -19.84 11.87 11.12
C LEU A 124 -21.19 11.13 10.90
N GLY A 125 -22.32 11.81 11.08
CA GLY A 125 -23.63 11.27 10.78
C GLY A 125 -24.07 10.10 11.69
N LEU A 126 -23.49 10.00 12.90
CA LEU A 126 -23.85 8.96 13.85
C LEU A 126 -25.09 9.40 14.64
N PRO A 127 -26.20 8.64 14.67
CA PRO A 127 -27.43 9.02 15.38
C PRO A 127 -27.23 8.86 16.90
N THR A 128 -26.63 9.89 17.50
CA THR A 128 -26.29 9.90 18.94
C THR A 128 -27.04 10.99 19.69
N LEU A 129 -27.16 10.77 20.99
CA LEU A 129 -27.65 11.75 21.94
C LEU A 129 -26.85 11.64 23.23
N LEU A 130 -26.73 12.74 23.98
CA LEU A 130 -26.08 12.75 25.28
C LEU A 130 -27.12 12.44 26.37
N LYS A 131 -26.88 11.34 27.12
CA LYS A 131 -27.72 10.91 28.25
C LYS A 131 -26.85 10.73 29.49
N ASN A 132 -27.13 11.50 30.54
CA ASN A 132 -26.38 11.45 31.82
C ASN A 132 -24.85 11.60 31.63
N GLY A 133 -24.43 12.42 30.70
CA GLY A 133 -22.99 12.65 30.41
C GLY A 133 -22.33 11.53 29.57
N VAL A 134 -23.08 10.50 29.15
CA VAL A 134 -22.60 9.42 28.28
C VAL A 134 -23.25 9.56 26.90
N ILE A 135 -22.49 9.26 25.87
CA ILE A 135 -22.99 9.23 24.50
C ILE A 135 -23.80 7.96 24.28
N HIS A 136 -25.05 8.12 23.89
CA HIS A 136 -25.99 7.03 23.62
C HIS A 136 -26.30 6.96 22.13
N LEU A 137 -26.13 5.77 21.52
CA LEU A 137 -26.50 5.50 20.12
C LEU A 137 -27.97 5.12 20.05
N LEU A 138 -28.77 5.84 19.26
CA LEU A 138 -30.23 5.70 19.21
C LEU A 138 -30.69 4.42 18.48
N SER A 139 -29.93 3.99 17.48
CA SER A 139 -30.24 2.81 16.67
C SER A 139 -28.97 2.14 16.19
N ASP A 140 -29.06 0.88 15.80
CA ASP A 140 -27.95 0.16 15.20
C ASP A 140 -27.38 0.91 14.01
N TYR A 141 -26.05 1.05 13.96
CA TYR A 141 -25.37 1.78 12.90
C TYR A 141 -24.28 0.94 12.22
N THR A 142 -24.35 0.82 10.89
CA THR A 142 -23.36 0.09 10.12
C THR A 142 -22.15 0.97 9.86
N LEU A 143 -21.03 0.68 10.53
CA LEU A 143 -19.75 1.39 10.40
C LEU A 143 -19.09 1.16 9.05
N CYS A 144 -19.09 -0.10 8.57
CA CYS A 144 -18.60 -0.45 7.24
C CYS A 144 -19.30 -1.71 6.73
N LYS A 145 -19.41 -1.85 5.42
CA LYS A 145 -19.99 -3.02 4.74
C LYS A 145 -18.90 -3.80 4.04
N LYS A 146 -18.98 -5.13 4.09
CA LYS A 146 -18.10 -6.03 3.34
C LYS A 146 -18.03 -5.62 1.88
N ASP A 147 -16.85 -5.68 1.28
CA ASP A 147 -16.55 -5.44 -0.14
C ASP A 147 -16.96 -4.04 -0.66
N LYS A 148 -17.24 -3.08 0.26
CA LYS A 148 -17.49 -1.69 -0.11
C LYS A 148 -16.39 -0.78 0.45
N PRO A 149 -15.89 0.19 -0.34
CA PRO A 149 -14.85 1.10 0.15
C PRO A 149 -15.37 1.95 1.31
N VAL A 150 -14.54 2.08 2.34
CA VAL A 150 -14.82 2.87 3.54
C VAL A 150 -14.74 4.36 3.21
N SER A 151 -15.75 5.15 3.59
CA SER A 151 -15.72 6.61 3.44
C SER A 151 -14.75 7.27 4.45
N PRO A 152 -14.34 8.55 4.25
CA PRO A 152 -13.51 9.28 5.21
C PRO A 152 -14.13 9.35 6.61
N GLU A 153 -15.46 9.57 6.69
CA GLU A 153 -16.24 9.63 7.93
C GLU A 153 -16.25 8.27 8.65
N GLN A 154 -16.51 7.20 7.90
CA GLN A 154 -16.47 5.83 8.41
C GLN A 154 -15.08 5.44 8.93
N ALA A 155 -14.01 5.80 8.19
CA ALA A 155 -12.64 5.57 8.62
C ALA A 155 -12.33 6.31 9.93
N LYS A 156 -12.84 7.54 10.08
CA LYS A 156 -12.70 8.34 11.30
C LYS A 156 -13.46 7.72 12.47
N LEU A 157 -14.70 7.25 12.24
CA LEU A 157 -15.52 6.54 13.25
C LEU A 157 -14.81 5.26 13.72
N LEU A 158 -14.34 4.43 12.80
CA LEU A 158 -13.60 3.20 13.11
C LEU A 158 -12.36 3.49 13.96
N LYS A 159 -11.66 4.58 13.67
CA LYS A 159 -10.50 5.03 14.46
C LYS A 159 -10.90 5.50 15.86
N LEU A 160 -11.96 6.30 15.99
CA LEU A 160 -12.45 6.82 17.28
C LEU A 160 -12.95 5.69 18.19
N LEU A 161 -13.63 4.70 17.60
CA LEU A 161 -14.15 3.53 18.31
C LEU A 161 -13.08 2.44 18.55
N GLY A 162 -11.85 2.63 18.06
CA GLY A 162 -10.75 1.70 18.31
C GLY A 162 -10.71 0.46 17.41
N HIS A 163 -11.52 0.38 16.35
CA HIS A 163 -11.61 -0.77 15.45
C HIS A 163 -10.47 -0.82 14.43
N LYS A 164 -9.48 -1.68 14.65
CA LYS A 164 -8.35 -1.93 13.76
C LYS A 164 -8.68 -3.08 12.82
N ILE A 165 -9.31 -2.78 11.68
CA ILE A 165 -9.73 -3.78 10.69
C ILE A 165 -8.79 -3.87 9.49
N ALA A 166 -7.83 -2.97 9.38
CA ALA A 166 -6.81 -3.00 8.34
C ALA A 166 -5.52 -3.64 8.87
N THR A 167 -4.71 -4.20 7.98
CA THR A 167 -3.40 -4.75 8.32
C THR A 167 -2.33 -4.01 7.53
N PHE A 168 -1.35 -3.45 8.24
CA PHE A 168 -0.12 -2.97 7.64
C PHE A 168 0.78 -4.16 7.35
N LYS A 169 1.17 -4.31 6.09
CA LYS A 169 2.03 -5.39 5.62
C LYS A 169 3.02 -4.88 4.59
N ILE A 170 4.19 -5.50 4.56
CA ILE A 170 5.21 -5.28 3.54
C ILE A 170 5.35 -6.56 2.73
N ASN A 171 5.10 -6.47 1.43
CA ASN A 171 5.28 -7.58 0.51
C ASN A 171 6.60 -7.38 -0.23
N LEU A 172 7.56 -8.28 -0.03
CA LEU A 172 8.79 -8.35 -0.80
C LEU A 172 8.44 -8.88 -2.19
N LYS A 173 8.87 -8.19 -3.24
CA LYS A 173 8.61 -8.60 -4.63
C LYS A 173 9.82 -9.22 -5.28
N TYR A 174 10.96 -8.56 -5.21
CA TYR A 174 12.21 -8.99 -5.84
C TYR A 174 13.38 -8.75 -4.91
N VAL A 175 14.41 -9.56 -5.05
CA VAL A 175 15.71 -9.35 -4.42
C VAL A 175 16.78 -9.38 -5.50
N TRP A 176 17.67 -8.41 -5.44
CA TRP A 176 18.93 -8.39 -6.15
C TRP A 176 20.06 -8.66 -5.18
N SER A 177 21.01 -9.50 -5.54
CA SER A 177 22.21 -9.80 -4.76
C SER A 177 23.45 -9.29 -5.50
N ARG A 178 24.51 -9.03 -4.78
CA ARG A 178 25.75 -8.45 -5.31
C ARG A 178 26.45 -9.30 -6.38
N ASP A 179 26.13 -10.59 -6.45
CA ASP A 179 26.55 -11.54 -7.50
C ASP A 179 25.82 -11.33 -8.83
N GLY A 180 24.99 -10.28 -8.96
CA GLY A 180 24.18 -10.00 -10.15
C GLY A 180 22.91 -10.84 -10.27
N THR A 181 22.60 -11.68 -9.26
CA THR A 181 21.39 -12.52 -9.27
C THR A 181 20.16 -11.69 -8.91
N VAL A 182 19.09 -11.82 -9.71
CA VAL A 182 17.78 -11.22 -9.46
C VAL A 182 16.76 -12.32 -9.29
N GLU A 183 16.14 -12.40 -8.11
CA GLU A 183 15.13 -13.41 -7.80
C GLU A 183 13.76 -12.78 -7.53
N CYS A 184 12.70 -13.43 -8.00
CA CYS A 184 11.33 -13.08 -7.69
C CYS A 184 10.90 -13.76 -6.38
N LEU A 185 10.53 -12.97 -5.38
CA LEU A 185 10.05 -13.43 -4.07
C LEU A 185 8.52 -13.49 -3.98
N TYR A 186 7.85 -13.10 -5.04
CA TYR A 186 6.40 -13.08 -5.09
C TYR A 186 5.87 -14.51 -5.24
N ASP A 187 5.23 -15.00 -4.16
CA ASP A 187 4.55 -16.29 -4.18
C ASP A 187 3.35 -16.24 -5.14
N LYS A 188 3.48 -16.82 -6.33
CA LYS A 188 2.37 -16.96 -7.29
C LYS A 188 1.16 -17.67 -6.66
N GLU A 189 1.37 -18.56 -5.69
CA GLU A 189 0.30 -19.26 -4.97
C GLU A 189 -0.58 -18.33 -4.10
N ASN A 190 -0.01 -17.30 -3.49
CA ASN A 190 -0.77 -16.33 -2.70
C ASN A 190 -1.53 -15.32 -3.56
N ALA A 191 -1.02 -15.02 -4.75
CA ALA A 191 -1.72 -14.20 -5.74
C ALA A 191 -2.96 -14.92 -6.26
N SER A 192 -2.83 -16.20 -6.62
CA SER A 192 -3.93 -17.02 -7.10
C SER A 192 -5.04 -17.19 -6.06
N LYS A 193 -4.68 -17.29 -4.76
CA LYS A 193 -5.66 -17.35 -3.66
C LYS A 193 -6.40 -16.03 -3.44
N LEU A 194 -5.71 -14.89 -3.58
CA LEU A 194 -6.33 -13.56 -3.46
C LEU A 194 -7.26 -13.26 -4.63
N ILE A 195 -6.87 -13.65 -5.85
CA ILE A 195 -7.69 -13.50 -7.05
C ILE A 195 -8.90 -14.43 -6.98
N ARG A 196 -8.73 -15.70 -6.58
CA ARG A 196 -9.86 -16.63 -6.37
C ARG A 196 -10.85 -16.15 -5.31
N SER A 197 -10.40 -15.53 -4.23
CA SER A 197 -11.31 -14.96 -3.21
C SER A 197 -12.06 -13.72 -3.69
N GLN A 198 -11.59 -13.04 -4.73
CA GLN A 198 -12.28 -11.91 -5.35
C GLN A 198 -13.26 -12.33 -6.45
N ILE A 199 -12.98 -13.45 -7.14
CA ILE A 199 -13.81 -13.97 -8.24
C ILE A 199 -14.93 -14.88 -7.73
N SER A 200 -14.80 -15.57 -6.59
CA SER A 200 -15.84 -16.47 -6.04
C SER A 200 -17.11 -15.75 -5.55
N GLY A 201 -17.26 -14.46 -5.80
CA GLY A 201 -18.47 -13.67 -5.55
C GLY A 201 -19.38 -13.47 -6.78
N SER A 202 -19.04 -13.98 -7.97
CA SER A 202 -19.85 -13.91 -9.18
C SER A 202 -19.95 -15.28 -9.83
N ASN A 203 -21.16 -15.85 -9.70
CA ASN A 203 -21.78 -16.98 -10.43
C ASN A 203 -20.87 -17.94 -11.24
N GLU A 204 -20.98 -19.21 -10.86
CA GLU A 204 -20.65 -20.37 -11.69
C GLU A 204 -21.38 -20.31 -13.03
N GLN A 205 -20.63 -20.10 -14.14
CA GLN A 205 -20.82 -20.62 -15.50
C GLN A 205 -19.85 -19.87 -16.42
N ASP A 206 -18.74 -20.54 -16.76
CA ASP A 206 -18.20 -20.72 -18.09
C ASP A 206 -16.73 -21.18 -18.02
N SER A 207 -16.47 -22.23 -18.80
CA SER A 207 -15.23 -23.03 -18.81
C SER A 207 -14.09 -22.43 -19.66
N ASP A 208 -14.07 -21.12 -19.90
CA ASP A 208 -13.06 -20.45 -20.73
C ASP A 208 -12.08 -19.54 -19.94
N ASP A 209 -12.13 -19.59 -18.59
CA ASP A 209 -11.37 -18.67 -17.74
C ASP A 209 -9.90 -19.09 -17.47
N GLU A 210 -9.45 -20.28 -17.91
CA GLU A 210 -8.06 -20.68 -17.72
C GLU A 210 -7.10 -19.91 -18.65
N GLU A 211 -7.50 -19.59 -19.88
CA GLU A 211 -6.69 -18.76 -20.80
C GLU A 211 -6.63 -17.30 -20.37
N ALA A 212 -7.72 -16.75 -19.79
CA ALA A 212 -7.74 -15.39 -19.27
C ALA A 212 -6.87 -15.20 -18.02
N MET A 213 -6.73 -16.24 -17.20
CA MET A 213 -5.82 -16.23 -16.05
C MET A 213 -4.34 -16.26 -16.43
N GLU A 214 -3.99 -16.93 -17.50
CA GLU A 214 -2.62 -16.96 -18.01
C GLU A 214 -2.24 -15.60 -18.64
N LEU A 215 -3.17 -14.92 -19.30
CA LEU A 215 -3.01 -13.56 -19.85
C LEU A 215 -2.79 -12.50 -18.78
N VAL A 216 -3.49 -12.56 -17.64
CA VAL A 216 -3.30 -11.61 -16.52
C VAL A 216 -1.94 -11.83 -15.84
N ILE A 217 -1.43 -13.06 -15.81
CA ILE A 217 -0.12 -13.39 -15.25
C ILE A 217 1.01 -13.01 -16.22
N THR A 218 0.76 -13.08 -17.54
CA THR A 218 1.74 -12.74 -18.57
C THR A 218 1.71 -11.26 -18.97
N SER A 219 0.58 -10.54 -18.82
CA SER A 219 0.48 -9.11 -19.10
C SER A 219 1.24 -8.21 -18.10
N ASP A 220 1.69 -8.78 -16.97
CA ASP A 220 2.62 -8.07 -16.06
C ASP A 220 4.09 -8.10 -16.56
N VAL A 221 4.37 -8.69 -17.73
CA VAL A 221 5.75 -8.94 -18.16
C VAL A 221 6.22 -8.01 -19.27
N ASP A 222 5.40 -7.54 -20.19
CA ASP A 222 5.91 -6.69 -21.29
C ASP A 222 4.78 -5.76 -21.80
N GLU A 223 4.66 -4.55 -21.27
CA GLU A 223 4.19 -3.39 -22.02
C GLU A 223 5.28 -2.31 -21.93
N ASP A 224 6.04 -2.23 -23.01
CA ASP A 224 6.91 -1.09 -23.32
C ASP A 224 5.99 0.11 -23.59
N ASP A 225 5.75 0.94 -22.57
CA ASP A 225 5.19 2.27 -22.77
C ASP A 225 6.26 3.14 -23.43
N ASP A 226 6.14 3.32 -24.74
CA ASP A 226 6.83 4.36 -25.51
C ASP A 226 6.42 5.72 -24.93
N ASP A 227 7.30 6.31 -24.12
CA ASP A 227 7.16 7.65 -23.57
C ASP A 227 7.22 8.66 -24.74
N GLU A 228 6.07 9.27 -25.09
CA GLU A 228 6.04 10.50 -25.88
C GLU A 228 6.79 11.59 -25.08
N GLU A 229 7.85 12.09 -25.69
CA GLU A 229 8.62 13.24 -25.20
C GLU A 229 7.75 14.49 -25.35
N ASP A 230 7.16 14.97 -24.26
CA ASP A 230 6.63 16.33 -24.18
C ASP A 230 7.80 17.31 -24.13
N ASP A 231 8.10 17.86 -25.30
CA ASP A 231 9.06 18.93 -25.54
C ASP A 231 8.41 20.26 -25.09
N ASP A 232 8.51 20.58 -23.79
CA ASP A 232 8.17 21.89 -23.26
C ASP A 232 9.27 22.89 -23.67
N SER A 233 9.10 23.47 -24.85
CA SER A 233 9.86 24.63 -25.29
C SER A 233 9.39 25.88 -24.55
N ASP A 234 10.10 26.24 -23.49
CA ASP A 234 10.01 27.56 -22.86
C ASP A 234 10.39 28.64 -23.86
N ASN A 235 9.41 29.38 -24.30
CA ASN A 235 9.56 30.54 -25.15
C ASN A 235 9.66 31.78 -24.24
N ASP A 236 10.88 32.11 -23.85
CA ASP A 236 11.20 33.41 -23.20
C ASP A 236 11.12 34.50 -24.25
N GLU A 237 10.01 35.22 -24.33
CA GLU A 237 9.92 36.51 -25.03
C GLU A 237 10.41 37.61 -24.11
N ASP A 238 11.64 38.08 -24.39
CA ASP A 238 12.17 39.37 -23.91
C ASP A 238 11.36 40.53 -24.53
N GLU A 239 10.49 41.18 -23.75
CA GLU A 239 10.01 42.52 -24.08
C GLU A 239 10.92 43.57 -23.45
N ASN A 240 11.76 44.14 -24.31
CA ASN A 240 12.36 45.46 -24.12
C ASN A 240 11.30 46.52 -24.38
N ASP A 241 10.99 47.36 -23.42
CA ASP A 241 10.40 48.67 -23.62
C ASP A 241 11.30 49.76 -23.00
N ASP A 242 11.94 50.53 -23.91
CA ASP A 242 12.45 51.85 -23.70
C ASP A 242 11.28 52.84 -23.61
N ASP A 243 11.21 53.67 -22.52
CA ASP A 243 11.08 55.14 -22.51
C ASP A 243 11.01 55.68 -21.07
#